data_b77d68960a8eb67b47794d69d08a744b
#
_entry.id   b77d68960a8eb67b47794d69d08a744b
#
_cell.length_a   1.000
_cell.length_b   1.000
_cell.length_c   1.000
_cell.angle_alpha   90.00
_cell.angle_beta   90.00
_cell.angle_gamma   90.00
#
_symmetry.space_group_name_H-M   'P 1'
#
loop_
_entity.id
_entity.type
_entity.pdbx_description
1 polymer ?
#
loop_
_entity_poly.entity_id
_entity_poly.type
_entity_poly.pdbx_seq_one_letter_code
_entity_poly.pdbx_strand_id
1 'polypeptide(L)'
;FGEVWIAGGQSNMEWTLAKAAEAADWAKKEHTGKVRFFVSVDSGSDTPQDDAAGYWLTAVSWDAAQLCSAIGYMFAYNLSDTLGIPVGIVNTAQGGSRFCTWIGQDTTAANPDFADYVTAQVQPRADDGTWDALHRFYNSRIHPMRGYQAAGILWYQGETDIERGNGDVLRRGIPLLVRDWSTVFGDGENLLPFLSVQIASFSYRNDYLQGTGYTGGLNGTAVPNGNFLMNQGVEEINRAYGKALSVPIYDVE
;
A
#
# COMPACT_ATOMS: atom_id res chain seq x y z
N PHE A 1 18.60 16.47 -7.80
CA PHE A 1 18.63 15.17 -7.11
C PHE A 1 17.65 15.24 -5.95
N GLY A 2 17.04 14.14 -5.59
CA GLY A 2 16.07 14.02 -4.52
C GLY A 2 15.83 12.56 -4.18
N GLU A 3 14.94 12.30 -3.22
CA GLU A 3 14.51 10.94 -2.88
C GLU A 3 13.19 10.61 -3.58
N VAL A 4 12.95 9.33 -3.83
CA VAL A 4 11.66 8.82 -4.34
C VAL A 4 11.18 7.70 -3.44
N TRP A 5 9.91 7.74 -3.08
CA TRP A 5 9.24 6.72 -2.27
C TRP A 5 8.07 6.12 -3.05
N ILE A 6 7.86 4.83 -2.89
CA ILE A 6 6.74 4.12 -3.54
C ILE A 6 5.60 4.02 -2.53
N ALA A 7 4.46 4.60 -2.86
CA ALA A 7 3.25 4.55 -2.03
C ALA A 7 2.29 3.51 -2.61
N GLY A 8 2.19 2.36 -1.97
CA GLY A 8 1.30 1.27 -2.37
C GLY A 8 0.20 1.00 -1.37
N GLY A 9 -0.85 0.33 -1.81
CA GLY A 9 -1.96 -0.04 -0.94
C GLY A 9 -3.32 0.11 -1.58
N GLN A 10 -4.34 0.49 -0.75
CA GLN A 10 -5.71 0.62 -1.23
C GLN A 10 -6.29 2.02 -0.96
N SER A 11 -7.61 2.14 -0.81
CA SER A 11 -8.36 3.41 -0.75
C SER A 11 -7.80 4.43 0.24
N ASN A 12 -7.33 4.01 1.42
CA ASN A 12 -6.77 4.94 2.40
C ASN A 12 -5.41 5.52 1.95
N MET A 13 -4.64 4.80 1.14
CA MET A 13 -3.46 5.36 0.49
C MET A 13 -3.82 6.25 -0.71
N GLU A 14 -4.94 6.00 -1.41
CA GLU A 14 -5.44 6.88 -2.47
C GLU A 14 -6.12 8.15 -1.94
N TRP A 15 -6.56 8.16 -0.68
CA TRP A 15 -7.31 9.26 -0.10
C TRP A 15 -6.59 10.58 -0.31
N THR A 16 -7.23 11.49 -1.05
CA THR A 16 -6.56 12.73 -1.47
C THR A 16 -6.46 13.75 -0.34
N LEU A 17 -5.46 14.60 -0.41
CA LEU A 17 -5.23 15.66 0.58
C LEU A 17 -6.43 16.60 0.72
N ALA A 18 -7.18 16.85 -0.37
CA ALA A 18 -8.43 17.61 -0.33
C ALA A 18 -9.49 17.01 0.59
N LYS A 19 -9.46 15.71 0.84
CA LYS A 19 -10.42 14.97 1.67
C LYS A 19 -9.93 14.71 3.09
N ALA A 20 -8.69 15.05 3.41
CA ALA A 20 -8.15 14.91 4.77
C ALA A 20 -8.84 15.89 5.73
N ALA A 21 -8.95 15.52 7.00
CA ALA A 21 -9.54 16.39 8.02
C ALA A 21 -8.80 17.73 8.13
N GLU A 22 -7.48 17.70 7.97
CA GLU A 22 -6.57 18.86 8.05
C GLU A 22 -6.41 19.60 6.71
N ALA A 23 -7.23 19.31 5.69
CA ALA A 23 -7.11 19.91 4.35
C ALA A 23 -7.04 21.46 4.39
N ALA A 24 -7.85 22.09 5.23
CA ALA A 24 -7.88 23.54 5.39
C ALA A 24 -6.57 24.13 5.94
N ASP A 25 -5.85 23.39 6.77
CA ASP A 25 -4.57 23.82 7.32
C ASP A 25 -3.44 23.56 6.32
N TRP A 26 -3.51 22.47 5.58
CA TRP A 26 -2.59 22.20 4.48
C TRP A 26 -2.71 23.20 3.33
N ALA A 27 -3.93 23.69 3.05
CA ALA A 27 -4.15 24.72 2.03
C ALA A 27 -3.45 26.05 2.34
N LYS A 28 -3.16 26.32 3.61
CA LYS A 28 -2.45 27.54 4.05
C LYS A 28 -0.93 27.41 3.99
N LYS A 29 -0.40 26.19 3.83
CA LYS A 29 1.05 25.95 3.75
C LYS A 29 1.61 26.42 2.41
N GLU A 30 2.89 26.75 2.40
CA GLU A 30 3.61 27.06 1.17
C GLU A 30 3.88 25.78 0.37
N HIS A 31 3.51 25.79 -0.91
CA HIS A 31 3.73 24.69 -1.85
C HIS A 31 4.87 25.05 -2.79
N THR A 32 6.10 24.68 -2.42
CA THR A 32 7.34 25.10 -3.10
C THR A 32 7.68 24.28 -4.35
N GLY A 33 6.89 23.25 -4.69
CA GLY A 33 7.21 22.33 -5.78
C GLY A 33 8.32 21.32 -5.45
N LYS A 34 8.79 21.27 -4.21
CA LYS A 34 9.72 20.23 -3.76
C LYS A 34 9.08 18.85 -3.69
N VAL A 35 7.76 18.76 -3.50
CA VAL A 35 7.01 17.51 -3.59
C VAL A 35 6.58 17.28 -5.03
N ARG A 36 6.94 16.10 -5.57
CA ARG A 36 6.52 15.61 -6.88
C ARG A 36 5.76 14.30 -6.71
N PHE A 37 4.70 14.13 -7.48
CA PHE A 37 3.78 13.04 -7.27
C PHE A 37 3.43 12.37 -8.61
N PHE A 38 3.71 11.06 -8.74
CA PHE A 38 3.27 10.27 -9.87
C PHE A 38 1.93 9.62 -9.54
N VAL A 39 0.96 9.79 -10.43
CA VAL A 39 -0.37 9.20 -10.31
C VAL A 39 -0.50 8.11 -11.35
N SER A 40 -0.69 6.86 -10.93
CA SER A 40 -1.03 5.76 -11.82
C SER A 40 -2.49 5.85 -12.24
N VAL A 41 -2.76 5.63 -13.53
CA VAL A 41 -4.11 5.77 -14.12
C VAL A 41 -4.64 4.49 -14.79
N ASP A 42 -3.89 3.39 -14.72
CA ASP A 42 -4.29 2.10 -15.28
C ASP A 42 -5.34 1.37 -14.42
N SER A 43 -6.03 0.42 -15.02
CA SER A 43 -7.00 -0.46 -14.36
C SER A 43 -6.45 -1.86 -14.01
N GLY A 44 -5.13 -2.02 -14.07
CA GLY A 44 -4.46 -3.31 -13.88
C GLY A 44 -4.27 -4.09 -15.19
N SER A 45 -3.36 -5.08 -15.17
CA SER A 45 -3.06 -5.94 -16.32
C SER A 45 -2.86 -7.40 -15.92
N ASP A 46 -3.33 -8.32 -16.76
CA ASP A 46 -3.13 -9.77 -16.56
C ASP A 46 -1.70 -10.22 -16.90
N THR A 47 -0.96 -9.38 -17.62
CA THR A 47 0.43 -9.64 -18.02
C THR A 47 1.34 -8.47 -17.62
N PRO A 48 2.63 -8.75 -17.31
CA PRO A 48 3.60 -7.69 -17.03
C PRO A 48 3.69 -6.67 -18.17
N GLN A 49 3.64 -5.40 -17.81
CA GLN A 49 3.75 -4.29 -18.75
C GLN A 49 5.17 -3.72 -18.74
N ASP A 50 5.59 -3.15 -19.87
CA ASP A 50 6.91 -2.53 -20.01
C ASP A 50 6.90 -1.03 -19.72
N ASP A 51 5.70 -0.41 -19.67
CA ASP A 51 5.53 1.01 -19.39
C ASP A 51 4.40 1.24 -18.38
N ALA A 52 4.60 2.22 -17.48
CA ALA A 52 3.65 2.58 -16.44
C ALA A 52 2.73 3.70 -16.94
N ALA A 53 1.44 3.42 -17.01
CA ALA A 53 0.45 4.44 -17.35
C ALA A 53 0.24 5.40 -16.18
N GLY A 54 0.57 6.68 -16.40
CA GLY A 54 0.44 7.70 -15.37
C GLY A 54 1.03 9.04 -15.76
N TYR A 55 1.04 9.97 -14.81
CA TYR A 55 1.61 11.29 -15.03
C TYR A 55 2.19 11.88 -13.74
N TRP A 56 3.17 12.75 -13.89
CA TRP A 56 3.76 13.48 -12.78
C TRP A 56 3.06 14.81 -12.52
N LEU A 57 2.77 15.08 -11.25
CA LEU A 57 2.37 16.38 -10.73
C LEU A 57 3.52 16.99 -9.93
N THR A 58 3.72 18.30 -10.08
CA THR A 58 4.60 19.07 -9.21
C THR A 58 3.74 19.96 -8.31
N ALA A 59 3.81 19.77 -7.01
CA ALA A 59 2.98 20.48 -6.04
C ALA A 59 3.49 21.92 -5.82
N VAL A 60 3.24 22.80 -6.78
CA VAL A 60 3.60 24.22 -6.76
C VAL A 60 2.47 25.11 -6.23
N SER A 61 1.31 24.54 -5.96
CA SER A 61 0.12 25.23 -5.43
C SER A 61 -0.77 24.25 -4.70
N TRP A 62 -1.72 24.77 -3.93
CA TRP A 62 -2.77 23.96 -3.32
C TRP A 62 -3.55 23.14 -4.38
N ASP A 63 -3.87 23.75 -5.52
CA ASP A 63 -4.64 23.07 -6.58
C ASP A 63 -3.96 21.80 -7.10
N ALA A 64 -2.63 21.77 -7.11
CA ALA A 64 -1.88 20.57 -7.44
C ALA A 64 -1.73 19.63 -6.23
N ALA A 65 -1.38 20.16 -5.06
CA ALA A 65 -1.14 19.38 -3.85
C ALA A 65 -2.38 18.61 -3.38
N GLN A 66 -3.56 19.23 -3.44
CA GLN A 66 -4.82 18.63 -2.99
C GLN A 66 -5.22 17.35 -3.75
N LEU A 67 -4.68 17.13 -4.94
CA LEU A 67 -4.93 15.94 -5.76
C LEU A 67 -4.06 14.73 -5.36
N CYS A 68 -3.00 14.97 -4.61
CA CYS A 68 -2.09 13.94 -4.16
C CYS A 68 -2.70 13.11 -3.03
N SER A 69 -2.22 11.87 -2.84
CA SER A 69 -2.49 11.10 -1.62
C SER A 69 -2.15 11.92 -0.38
N ALA A 70 -3.06 11.98 0.59
CA ALA A 70 -2.83 12.73 1.82
C ALA A 70 -1.59 12.22 2.56
N ILE A 71 -1.50 10.91 2.79
CA ILE A 71 -0.37 10.28 3.49
C ILE A 71 0.92 10.48 2.71
N GLY A 72 0.90 10.19 1.41
CA GLY A 72 2.08 10.36 0.55
C GLY A 72 2.55 11.80 0.50
N TYR A 73 1.63 12.76 0.36
CA TYR A 73 1.98 14.18 0.32
C TYR A 73 2.54 14.70 1.65
N MET A 74 1.84 14.41 2.77
CA MET A 74 2.26 14.83 4.10
C MET A 74 3.63 14.26 4.47
N PHE A 75 3.87 12.99 4.16
CA PHE A 75 5.16 12.35 4.33
C PHE A 75 6.25 13.07 3.52
N ALA A 76 6.03 13.24 2.20
CA ALA A 76 7.01 13.85 1.32
C ALA A 76 7.30 15.31 1.66
N TYR A 77 6.26 16.07 2.06
CA TYR A 77 6.42 17.46 2.49
C TYR A 77 7.33 17.57 3.72
N ASN A 78 7.04 16.80 4.77
CA ASN A 78 7.82 16.84 6.01
C ASN A 78 9.26 16.31 5.79
N LEU A 79 9.40 15.24 5.00
CA LEU A 79 10.72 14.68 4.67
C LEU A 79 11.54 15.69 3.85
N SER A 80 10.93 16.33 2.85
CA SER A 80 11.57 17.35 2.03
C SER A 80 12.01 18.56 2.83
N ASP A 81 11.19 18.99 3.80
CA ASP A 81 11.52 20.08 4.71
C ASP A 81 12.72 19.72 5.61
N THR A 82 12.70 18.51 6.17
CA THR A 82 13.76 17.98 7.04
C THR A 82 15.10 17.83 6.30
N LEU A 83 15.08 17.29 5.08
CA LEU A 83 16.30 17.00 4.31
C LEU A 83 16.76 18.18 3.45
N GLY A 84 15.90 19.15 3.21
CA GLY A 84 16.18 20.29 2.33
C GLY A 84 16.21 19.95 0.83
N ILE A 85 15.79 18.75 0.42
CA ILE A 85 15.81 18.24 -0.96
C ILE A 85 14.41 17.93 -1.48
N PRO A 86 14.19 17.89 -2.81
CA PRO A 86 12.93 17.42 -3.36
C PRO A 86 12.65 15.95 -3.02
N VAL A 87 11.37 15.62 -2.78
CA VAL A 87 10.89 14.25 -2.56
C VAL A 87 9.79 13.92 -3.56
N GLY A 88 9.95 12.80 -4.24
CA GLY A 88 8.98 12.22 -5.16
C GLY A 88 8.19 11.10 -4.50
N ILE A 89 6.89 11.05 -4.77
CA ILE A 89 6.02 9.91 -4.42
C ILE A 89 5.52 9.28 -5.71
N VAL A 90 5.74 7.99 -5.86
CA VAL A 90 5.10 7.17 -6.89
C VAL A 90 3.89 6.50 -6.25
N ASN A 91 2.69 7.03 -6.51
CA ASN A 91 1.46 6.47 -5.97
C ASN A 91 0.94 5.37 -6.89
N THR A 92 1.04 4.13 -6.42
CA THR A 92 0.55 2.94 -7.12
C THR A 92 -0.76 2.42 -6.53
N ALA A 93 -1.27 3.01 -5.46
CA ALA A 93 -2.42 2.50 -4.72
C ALA A 93 -3.68 2.31 -5.58
N GLN A 94 -4.55 1.38 -5.17
CA GLN A 94 -5.84 1.11 -5.80
C GLN A 94 -6.88 0.74 -4.75
N GLY A 95 -7.94 1.53 -4.66
CA GLY A 95 -9.05 1.30 -3.72
C GLY A 95 -9.70 -0.06 -3.89
N GLY A 96 -10.00 -0.72 -2.76
CA GLY A 96 -10.61 -2.06 -2.74
C GLY A 96 -9.72 -3.21 -3.17
N SER A 97 -8.44 -2.97 -3.50
CA SER A 97 -7.54 -4.03 -3.93
C SER A 97 -7.17 -4.98 -2.79
N ARG A 98 -7.00 -6.26 -3.14
CA ARG A 98 -6.46 -7.29 -2.24
C ARG A 98 -4.94 -7.34 -2.30
N PHE A 99 -4.33 -7.87 -1.24
CA PHE A 99 -2.88 -8.04 -1.15
C PHE A 99 -2.28 -8.79 -2.34
N CYS A 100 -2.94 -9.87 -2.76
CA CYS A 100 -2.45 -10.75 -3.84
C CYS A 100 -2.23 -10.05 -5.19
N THR A 101 -2.84 -8.90 -5.41
CA THR A 101 -2.70 -8.14 -6.66
C THR A 101 -1.34 -7.44 -6.77
N TRP A 102 -0.65 -7.27 -5.63
CA TRP A 102 0.56 -6.46 -5.49
C TRP A 102 1.87 -7.25 -5.48
N ILE A 103 1.81 -8.58 -5.52
CA ILE A 103 2.98 -9.45 -5.47
C ILE A 103 3.33 -9.99 -6.86
N GLY A 104 4.62 -10.14 -7.16
CA GLY A 104 5.10 -10.58 -8.46
C GLY A 104 4.94 -12.09 -8.70
N GLN A 105 4.87 -12.46 -9.98
CA GLN A 105 4.75 -13.85 -10.42
C GLN A 105 5.96 -14.69 -10.00
N ASP A 106 7.17 -14.13 -10.14
CA ASP A 106 8.40 -14.83 -9.78
C ASP A 106 8.47 -15.09 -8.27
N THR A 107 7.98 -14.13 -7.46
CA THR A 107 7.93 -14.28 -6.00
C THR A 107 6.94 -15.36 -5.59
N THR A 108 5.76 -15.44 -6.21
CA THR A 108 4.81 -16.52 -5.92
C THR A 108 5.33 -17.86 -6.42
N ALA A 109 5.94 -17.93 -7.59
CA ALA A 109 6.54 -19.15 -8.12
C ALA A 109 7.67 -19.71 -7.24
N ALA A 110 8.46 -18.82 -6.63
CA ALA A 110 9.52 -19.19 -5.70
C ALA A 110 9.00 -19.60 -4.29
N ASN A 111 7.71 -19.34 -3.98
CA ASN A 111 7.10 -19.60 -2.68
C ASN A 111 5.79 -20.38 -2.85
N PRO A 112 5.83 -21.68 -3.20
CA PRO A 112 4.65 -22.46 -3.56
C PRO A 112 3.61 -22.53 -2.45
N ASP A 113 3.98 -22.67 -1.19
CA ASP A 113 3.04 -22.68 -0.05
C ASP A 113 2.24 -21.36 0.07
N PHE A 114 2.86 -20.23 -0.29
CA PHE A 114 2.19 -18.95 -0.35
C PHE A 114 1.31 -18.85 -1.59
N ALA A 115 1.79 -19.30 -2.74
CA ALA A 115 1.04 -19.34 -3.99
C ALA A 115 -0.25 -20.19 -3.85
N ASP A 116 -0.15 -21.36 -3.25
CA ASP A 116 -1.30 -22.25 -2.99
C ASP A 116 -2.31 -21.57 -2.05
N TYR A 117 -1.83 -20.94 -0.97
CA TYR A 117 -2.66 -20.21 -0.04
C TYR A 117 -3.41 -19.07 -0.75
N VAL A 118 -2.71 -18.23 -1.51
CA VAL A 118 -3.31 -17.11 -2.22
C VAL A 118 -4.30 -17.58 -3.29
N THR A 119 -3.96 -18.60 -4.06
CA THR A 119 -4.84 -19.18 -5.09
C THR A 119 -6.12 -19.73 -4.49
N ALA A 120 -6.04 -20.40 -3.34
CA ALA A 120 -7.22 -20.93 -2.64
C ALA A 120 -8.14 -19.81 -2.10
N GLN A 121 -7.58 -18.65 -1.77
CA GLN A 121 -8.32 -17.50 -1.21
C GLN A 121 -8.83 -16.53 -2.28
N VAL A 122 -8.22 -16.52 -3.46
CA VAL A 122 -8.66 -15.70 -4.59
C VAL A 122 -9.86 -16.39 -5.26
N GLN A 123 -11.03 -16.30 -4.64
CA GLN A 123 -12.28 -16.65 -5.33
C GLN A 123 -12.63 -15.50 -6.28
N PRO A 124 -12.95 -15.78 -7.56
CA PRO A 124 -13.51 -14.77 -8.45
C PRO A 124 -14.75 -14.15 -7.80
N ARG A 125 -14.90 -12.84 -7.87
CA ARG A 125 -16.20 -12.22 -7.57
C ARG A 125 -17.21 -12.69 -8.62
N ALA A 126 -18.41 -13.05 -8.19
CA ALA A 126 -19.46 -13.48 -9.09
C ALA A 126 -19.92 -12.36 -10.07
N ASP A 127 -19.59 -11.12 -9.76
CA ASP A 127 -20.15 -9.91 -10.36
C ASP A 127 -19.16 -9.08 -11.21
N ASP A 128 -17.84 -9.25 -11.07
CA ASP A 128 -16.87 -8.34 -11.69
C ASP A 128 -15.67 -8.99 -12.39
N GLY A 129 -15.64 -10.28 -12.42
CA GLY A 129 -14.57 -11.01 -13.11
C GLY A 129 -13.21 -10.93 -12.41
N THR A 130 -12.28 -10.13 -12.89
CA THR A 130 -10.86 -10.26 -12.58
C THR A 130 -10.17 -8.96 -12.17
N TRP A 131 -10.91 -7.89 -11.84
CA TRP A 131 -10.30 -6.59 -11.63
C TRP A 131 -9.23 -6.59 -10.51
N ASP A 132 -9.40 -7.42 -9.48
CA ASP A 132 -8.46 -7.58 -8.36
C ASP A 132 -7.79 -8.98 -8.36
N ALA A 133 -7.52 -9.53 -9.55
CA ALA A 133 -6.88 -10.83 -9.72
C ALA A 133 -5.41 -10.81 -9.25
N LEU A 134 -4.88 -12.00 -9.02
CA LEU A 134 -3.48 -12.23 -8.65
C LEU A 134 -2.52 -11.51 -9.60
N HIS A 135 -1.53 -10.80 -9.06
CA HIS A 135 -0.48 -10.03 -9.77
C HIS A 135 -0.96 -8.79 -10.55
N ARG A 136 -2.24 -8.50 -10.62
CA ARG A 136 -2.79 -7.58 -11.61
C ARG A 136 -2.22 -6.16 -11.51
N PHE A 137 -2.12 -5.59 -10.31
CA PHE A 137 -1.53 -4.27 -10.11
C PHE A 137 0.01 -4.32 -10.03
N TYR A 138 0.57 -5.44 -9.65
CA TYR A 138 2.01 -5.64 -9.82
C TYR A 138 2.40 -5.53 -11.30
N ASN A 139 1.69 -6.22 -12.17
CA ASN A 139 1.98 -6.26 -13.60
C ASN A 139 1.91 -4.89 -14.28
N SER A 140 0.96 -4.04 -13.86
CA SER A 140 0.73 -2.74 -14.51
C SER A 140 1.43 -1.56 -13.84
N ARG A 141 1.68 -1.64 -12.53
CA ARG A 141 2.16 -0.48 -11.74
C ARG A 141 3.52 -0.67 -11.10
N ILE A 142 3.91 -1.91 -10.84
CA ILE A 142 5.19 -2.22 -10.17
C ILE A 142 6.22 -2.71 -11.17
N HIS A 143 5.89 -3.75 -11.91
CA HIS A 143 6.80 -4.36 -12.89
C HIS A 143 7.35 -3.37 -13.92
N PRO A 144 6.57 -2.43 -14.51
CA PRO A 144 7.11 -1.50 -15.52
C PRO A 144 8.12 -0.50 -14.94
N MET A 145 8.17 -0.36 -13.62
CA MET A 145 9.12 0.54 -12.95
C MET A 145 10.43 -0.15 -12.52
N ARG A 146 10.67 -1.39 -12.95
CA ARG A 146 11.89 -2.12 -12.63
C ARG A 146 13.15 -1.33 -13.03
N GLY A 147 14.11 -1.29 -12.11
CA GLY A 147 15.34 -0.50 -12.28
C GLY A 147 15.19 0.98 -11.90
N TYR A 148 13.99 1.43 -11.54
CA TYR A 148 13.82 2.75 -10.95
C TYR A 148 14.21 2.70 -9.47
N GLN A 149 15.14 3.56 -9.05
CA GLN A 149 15.66 3.53 -7.67
C GLN A 149 14.71 4.25 -6.71
N ALA A 150 14.31 3.58 -5.63
CA ALA A 150 13.51 4.17 -4.57
C ALA A 150 14.26 4.17 -3.22
N ALA A 151 13.94 5.14 -2.37
CA ALA A 151 14.47 5.26 -1.02
C ALA A 151 13.70 4.39 0.00
N GLY A 152 12.45 4.03 -0.30
CA GLY A 152 11.62 3.20 0.56
C GLY A 152 10.19 3.03 0.05
N ILE A 153 9.42 2.30 0.85
CA ILE A 153 8.04 1.90 0.56
C ILE A 153 7.13 2.43 1.67
N LEU A 154 6.04 3.10 1.29
CA LEU A 154 4.91 3.45 2.14
C LEU A 154 3.76 2.49 1.81
N TRP A 155 3.18 1.86 2.83
CA TRP A 155 2.15 0.84 2.62
C TRP A 155 0.92 1.08 3.49
N TYR A 156 -0.26 1.14 2.87
CA TYR A 156 -1.53 1.16 3.58
C TYR A 156 -2.57 0.30 2.84
N GLN A 157 -2.67 -0.96 3.25
CA GLN A 157 -3.58 -1.95 2.66
C GLN A 157 -3.85 -3.07 3.67
N GLY A 158 -4.99 -3.71 3.57
CA GLY A 158 -5.34 -4.91 4.31
C GLY A 158 -6.82 -4.98 4.65
N GLU A 159 -7.56 -3.88 4.59
CA GLU A 159 -8.97 -3.81 4.95
C GLU A 159 -9.80 -4.83 4.14
N THR A 160 -9.59 -4.86 2.81
CA THR A 160 -10.30 -5.79 1.92
C THR A 160 -9.99 -7.26 2.24
N ASP A 161 -8.74 -7.57 2.57
CA ASP A 161 -8.35 -8.94 2.93
C ASP A 161 -8.95 -9.35 4.27
N ILE A 162 -8.94 -8.45 5.26
CA ILE A 162 -9.53 -8.70 6.58
C ILE A 162 -11.05 -8.89 6.49
N GLU A 163 -11.75 -8.01 5.76
CA GLU A 163 -13.18 -8.13 5.54
C GLU A 163 -13.58 -9.48 4.94
N ARG A 164 -12.73 -10.04 4.09
CA ARG A 164 -12.96 -11.32 3.44
C ARG A 164 -12.49 -12.52 4.26
N GLY A 165 -11.98 -12.31 5.45
CA GLY A 165 -11.45 -13.36 6.31
C GLY A 165 -10.06 -13.85 5.93
N ASN A 166 -9.36 -13.14 5.06
CA ASN A 166 -8.06 -13.52 4.50
C ASN A 166 -6.88 -12.78 5.16
N GLY A 167 -7.06 -12.21 6.35
CA GLY A 167 -6.04 -11.40 7.02
C GLY A 167 -4.68 -12.09 7.20
N ASP A 168 -4.61 -13.43 7.22
CA ASP A 168 -3.35 -14.18 7.31
C ASP A 168 -2.44 -13.98 6.09
N VAL A 169 -2.98 -13.51 4.95
CA VAL A 169 -2.18 -13.13 3.78
C VAL A 169 -1.21 -12.01 4.10
N LEU A 170 -1.56 -11.09 5.00
CA LEU A 170 -0.71 -9.97 5.40
C LEU A 170 0.52 -10.46 6.16
N ARG A 171 0.33 -11.37 7.12
CA ARG A 171 1.44 -11.98 7.87
C ARG A 171 2.41 -12.73 6.97
N ARG A 172 1.89 -13.54 6.05
CA ARG A 172 2.70 -14.36 5.13
C ARG A 172 3.31 -13.54 4.00
N GLY A 173 2.56 -12.58 3.49
CA GLY A 173 2.86 -11.87 2.24
C GLY A 173 3.72 -10.63 2.42
N ILE A 174 3.58 -9.87 3.52
CA ILE A 174 4.37 -8.64 3.72
C ILE A 174 5.88 -8.91 3.62
N PRO A 175 6.46 -9.94 4.25
CA PRO A 175 7.88 -10.24 4.08
C PRO A 175 8.28 -10.54 2.63
N LEU A 176 7.40 -11.18 1.88
CA LEU A 176 7.63 -11.48 0.47
C LEU A 176 7.52 -10.22 -0.39
N LEU A 177 6.49 -9.40 -0.16
CA LEU A 177 6.29 -8.14 -0.89
C LEU A 177 7.47 -7.18 -0.70
N VAL A 178 7.97 -7.04 0.52
CA VAL A 178 9.12 -6.15 0.79
C VAL A 178 10.36 -6.61 0.05
N ARG A 179 10.63 -7.92 -0.01
CA ARG A 179 11.73 -8.49 -0.80
C ARG A 179 11.53 -8.30 -2.29
N ASP A 180 10.33 -8.61 -2.78
CA ASP A 180 9.93 -8.48 -4.18
C ASP A 180 10.13 -7.03 -4.67
N TRP A 181 9.52 -6.06 -3.98
CA TRP A 181 9.63 -4.67 -4.35
C TRP A 181 11.04 -4.10 -4.16
N SER A 182 11.80 -4.61 -3.19
CA SER A 182 13.21 -4.24 -3.05
C SER A 182 14.07 -4.71 -4.22
N THR A 183 13.70 -5.81 -4.86
CA THR A 183 14.34 -6.26 -6.10
C THR A 183 13.97 -5.37 -7.28
N VAL A 184 12.72 -4.91 -7.33
CA VAL A 184 12.23 -4.03 -8.42
C VAL A 184 12.83 -2.62 -8.33
N PHE A 185 12.84 -2.04 -7.12
CA PHE A 185 13.14 -0.62 -6.87
C PHE A 185 14.49 -0.35 -6.21
N GLY A 186 15.25 -1.37 -5.89
CA GLY A 186 16.53 -1.27 -5.21
C GLY A 186 17.67 -1.88 -6.02
N ASP A 187 18.71 -2.24 -5.31
CA ASP A 187 19.90 -2.91 -5.87
C ASP A 187 19.78 -4.45 -5.89
N GLY A 188 18.68 -4.99 -5.38
CA GLY A 188 18.43 -6.44 -5.24
C GLY A 188 19.17 -7.11 -4.07
N GLU A 189 20.10 -6.43 -3.43
CA GLU A 189 20.90 -6.97 -2.32
C GLU A 189 20.36 -6.52 -0.96
N ASN A 190 19.86 -5.28 -0.89
CA ASN A 190 19.36 -4.67 0.33
C ASN A 190 17.86 -4.46 0.31
N LEU A 191 17.20 -4.78 1.43
CA LEU A 191 15.79 -4.43 1.56
C LEU A 191 15.60 -2.91 1.70
N LEU A 192 14.59 -2.39 1.02
CA LEU A 192 14.16 -1.01 1.18
C LEU A 192 13.49 -0.81 2.54
N PRO A 193 13.61 0.38 3.15
CA PRO A 193 12.78 0.78 4.27
C PRO A 193 11.31 0.60 3.95
N PHE A 194 10.56 -0.03 4.87
CA PHE A 194 9.14 -0.31 4.73
C PHE A 194 8.36 0.31 5.89
N LEU A 195 7.54 1.30 5.58
CA LEU A 195 6.69 1.99 6.54
C LEU A 195 5.23 1.64 6.25
N SER A 196 4.58 0.92 7.15
CA SER A 196 3.17 0.57 7.01
C SER A 196 2.29 1.31 8.01
N VAL A 197 1.10 1.70 7.57
CA VAL A 197 0.04 2.19 8.47
C VAL A 197 -0.77 1.00 8.95
N GLN A 198 -1.02 0.90 10.25
CA GLN A 198 -1.94 -0.09 10.80
C GLN A 198 -3.36 0.22 10.32
N ILE A 199 -4.13 -0.84 10.11
CA ILE A 199 -5.49 -0.70 9.60
C ILE A 199 -6.37 -0.18 10.74
N ALA A 200 -7.19 0.85 10.47
CA ALA A 200 -8.18 1.35 11.41
C ALA A 200 -9.13 0.23 11.86
N SER A 201 -9.60 0.30 13.09
CA SER A 201 -10.67 -0.56 13.57
C SER A 201 -11.93 -0.23 12.77
N PHE A 202 -12.35 -1.15 11.92
CA PHE A 202 -13.37 -0.91 10.92
C PHE A 202 -14.46 -1.99 10.99
N SER A 203 -15.70 -1.56 11.09
CA SER A 203 -16.86 -2.44 11.07
C SER A 203 -17.93 -1.91 10.10
N TYR A 204 -18.23 -2.67 9.08
CA TYR A 204 -19.36 -2.39 8.17
C TYR A 204 -20.73 -2.69 8.79
N ARG A 205 -20.80 -3.28 9.98
CA ARG A 205 -22.06 -3.68 10.61
C ARG A 205 -22.17 -3.19 12.03
N ASN A 206 -23.39 -2.80 12.41
CA ASN A 206 -23.79 -2.46 13.78
C ASN A 206 -23.56 -3.58 14.82
N ASP A 207 -23.04 -4.73 14.41
CA ASP A 207 -22.76 -5.88 15.27
C ASP A 207 -21.63 -5.61 16.29
N TYR A 208 -20.79 -4.60 16.01
CA TYR A 208 -19.76 -4.17 16.97
C TYR A 208 -20.34 -3.50 18.21
N LEU A 209 -21.48 -2.83 18.06
CA LEU A 209 -22.19 -2.16 19.17
C LEU A 209 -22.92 -3.14 20.09
N GLN A 210 -23.04 -4.41 19.73
CA GLN A 210 -23.71 -5.44 20.53
C GLN A 210 -22.76 -6.36 21.31
N GLY A 211 -21.46 -6.04 21.38
CA GLY A 211 -20.48 -6.80 22.18
C GLY A 211 -20.16 -8.22 21.68
N THR A 212 -20.70 -8.60 20.53
CA THR A 212 -20.31 -9.81 19.82
C THR A 212 -19.11 -9.45 18.95
N GLY A 213 -17.89 -9.53 19.48
CA GLY A 213 -16.68 -9.23 18.74
C GLY A 213 -16.76 -9.77 17.32
N TYR A 214 -16.23 -9.00 16.33
CA TYR A 214 -16.21 -9.41 14.92
C TYR A 214 -15.66 -10.83 14.78
N THR A 215 -16.56 -11.78 14.68
CA THR A 215 -16.28 -13.21 14.48
C THR A 215 -16.51 -13.55 13.02
N GLY A 216 -16.09 -12.72 12.11
CA GLY A 216 -16.59 -12.98 10.83
C GLY A 216 -15.62 -12.92 9.67
N GLY A 217 -15.06 -14.01 9.32
CA GLY A 217 -15.02 -14.39 7.92
C GLY A 217 -16.47 -14.70 7.47
N LEU A 218 -16.75 -14.65 6.18
CA LEU A 218 -18.07 -14.97 5.60
C LEU A 218 -18.71 -16.30 6.08
N ASN A 219 -17.98 -17.10 6.85
CA ASN A 219 -18.35 -18.42 7.39
C ASN A 219 -18.36 -18.48 8.92
N GLY A 220 -18.40 -17.35 9.65
CA GLY A 220 -18.53 -17.35 11.11
C GLY A 220 -17.30 -17.82 11.90
N THR A 221 -16.14 -17.98 11.27
CA THR A 221 -14.89 -18.29 11.96
C THR A 221 -14.27 -17.01 12.54
N ALA A 222 -13.82 -17.07 13.80
CA ALA A 222 -13.08 -15.97 14.41
C ALA A 222 -11.81 -15.68 13.58
N VAL A 223 -11.72 -14.47 13.04
CA VAL A 223 -10.51 -14.03 12.31
C VAL A 223 -9.65 -13.27 13.30
N PRO A 224 -8.35 -13.61 13.43
CA PRO A 224 -7.42 -12.81 14.22
C PRO A 224 -7.46 -11.34 13.78
N ASN A 225 -7.28 -10.42 14.73
CA ASN A 225 -7.22 -9.00 14.41
C ASN A 225 -6.20 -8.75 13.28
N GLY A 226 -6.66 -8.15 12.19
CA GLY A 226 -5.84 -7.93 11.00
C GLY A 226 -4.59 -7.09 11.25
N ASN A 227 -4.66 -6.15 12.20
CA ASN A 227 -3.48 -5.40 12.63
C ASN A 227 -2.44 -6.28 13.31
N PHE A 228 -2.88 -7.25 14.11
CA PHE A 228 -1.97 -8.21 14.71
C PHE A 228 -1.23 -9.05 13.65
N LEU A 229 -1.95 -9.55 12.66
CA LEU A 229 -1.37 -10.32 11.56
C LEU A 229 -0.43 -9.48 10.69
N MET A 230 -0.82 -8.25 10.37
CA MET A 230 0.02 -7.30 9.63
C MET A 230 1.30 -6.99 10.42
N ASN A 231 1.18 -6.68 11.71
CA ASN A 231 2.32 -6.38 12.56
C ASN A 231 3.29 -7.56 12.65
N GLN A 232 2.81 -8.81 12.70
CA GLN A 232 3.70 -9.97 12.66
C GLN A 232 4.56 -10.01 11.40
N GLY A 233 3.97 -9.72 10.21
CA GLY A 233 4.73 -9.63 8.96
C GLY A 233 5.76 -8.49 8.95
N VAL A 234 5.38 -7.32 9.47
CA VAL A 234 6.29 -6.16 9.59
C VAL A 234 7.42 -6.44 10.59
N GLU A 235 7.11 -7.06 11.73
CA GLU A 235 8.11 -7.43 12.75
C GLU A 235 9.11 -8.46 12.22
N GLU A 236 8.68 -9.40 11.39
CA GLU A 236 9.59 -10.38 10.79
C GLU A 236 10.69 -9.65 9.98
N ILE A 237 10.28 -8.68 9.15
CA ILE A 237 11.23 -7.87 8.37
C ILE A 237 12.11 -7.02 9.30
N ASN A 238 11.51 -6.38 10.30
CA ASN A 238 12.28 -5.53 11.21
C ASN A 238 13.29 -6.32 12.03
N ARG A 239 12.91 -7.50 12.52
CA ARG A 239 13.81 -8.39 13.27
C ARG A 239 14.98 -8.88 12.42
N ALA A 240 14.73 -9.17 11.13
CA ALA A 240 15.76 -9.67 10.23
C ALA A 240 16.69 -8.55 9.72
N TYR A 241 16.17 -7.35 9.48
CA TYR A 241 16.86 -6.32 8.71
C TYR A 241 16.84 -4.92 9.34
N GLY A 242 16.05 -4.67 10.40
CA GLY A 242 15.96 -3.37 11.06
C GLY A 242 15.39 -2.24 10.20
N LYS A 243 14.61 -2.56 9.16
CA LYS A 243 14.15 -1.60 8.14
C LYS A 243 12.64 -1.53 7.97
N ALA A 244 11.86 -2.07 8.89
CA ALA A 244 10.40 -2.02 8.81
C ALA A 244 9.79 -1.39 10.06
N LEU A 245 8.75 -0.58 9.88
CA LEU A 245 8.00 0.04 10.96
C LEU A 245 6.50 0.02 10.62
N SER A 246 5.68 -0.29 11.62
CA SER A 246 4.23 -0.14 11.55
C SER A 246 3.79 1.04 12.41
N VAL A 247 3.05 1.97 11.80
CA VAL A 247 2.54 3.18 12.45
C VAL A 247 1.12 2.92 12.95
N PRO A 248 0.86 2.95 14.28
CA PRO A 248 -0.49 2.81 14.81
C PRO A 248 -1.32 4.07 14.55
N ILE A 249 -2.64 3.88 14.42
CA ILE A 249 -3.60 4.97 14.23
C ILE A 249 -4.77 4.92 15.23
N TYR A 250 -4.62 4.19 16.33
CA TYR A 250 -5.72 4.01 17.30
C TYR A 250 -6.08 5.27 18.09
N ASP A 251 -5.20 6.23 18.12
CA ASP A 251 -5.28 7.47 18.89
C ASP A 251 -5.65 8.70 18.05
N VAL A 252 -5.97 8.48 16.78
CA VAL A 252 -6.29 9.58 15.82
C VAL A 252 -7.70 9.46 15.22
N GLU A 253 -8.59 8.65 15.83
CA GLU A 253 -10.01 8.53 15.47
C GLU A 253 -10.86 9.68 16.04
#